data_bf9d0e1584a9e160534f6e3c46251582
#
_entry.id   bf9d0e1584a9e160534f6e3c46251582
#
_cell.length_a   1.000
_cell.length_b   1.000
_cell.length_c   1.000
_cell.angle_alpha   90.00
_cell.angle_beta   90.00
_cell.angle_gamma   90.00
#
_symmetry.space_group_name_H-M   'P 1'
#
loop_
_entity.id
_entity.type
_entity.pdbx_description
1 polymer ?
#
loop_
_entity_poly.entity_id
_entity_poly.type
_entity_poly.pdbx_seq_one_letter_code
_entity_poly.pdbx_strand_id
1 'polypeptide(L)'
;LLDGGGSLLHHAITLNNEEAVKFLLLNNANPNLANARGSTPLHLATEKHLKPLAELLLSRRSTNINAKDEDQYTALHWAAQNGDEAITRLLLDRGAAINETDGQGRTAAHVACQHGQENVIRVLLSRGADVRIKGRDNWTALHLAAWQGHLGIVKLLVKQAAADVDGQTTDGRTPLHLASKRGQYRVARILIELGANIHILSVELNTPLHVAAETGH
;
A
#
# COMPACT_ATOMS: atom_id res chain seq x y z
N LEU A 1 -7.12 -31.05 4.88
CA LEU A 1 -7.27 -29.68 4.44
C LEU A 1 -8.66 -29.22 4.87
N LEU A 2 -8.73 -28.19 5.67
CA LEU A 2 -9.98 -27.57 6.14
C LEU A 2 -10.62 -26.79 4.96
N ASP A 3 -11.93 -26.53 5.03
CA ASP A 3 -12.64 -25.72 4.05
C ASP A 3 -11.86 -24.43 3.70
N GLY A 4 -11.54 -24.23 2.42
CA GLY A 4 -10.69 -23.13 1.96
C GLY A 4 -9.19 -23.47 1.83
N GLY A 5 -8.75 -24.72 1.96
CA GLY A 5 -7.37 -25.17 1.69
C GLY A 5 -6.31 -24.71 2.68
N GLY A 6 -6.71 -24.10 3.82
CA GLY A 6 -5.79 -23.57 4.82
C GLY A 6 -5.16 -24.64 5.73
N SER A 7 -3.97 -24.32 6.28
CA SER A 7 -3.32 -25.13 7.31
C SER A 7 -3.97 -24.94 8.68
N LEU A 8 -3.62 -25.81 9.66
CA LEU A 8 -4.06 -25.63 11.06
C LEU A 8 -3.67 -24.25 11.63
N LEU A 9 -2.54 -23.65 11.18
CA LEU A 9 -2.17 -22.29 11.56
C LEU A 9 -3.17 -21.26 11.05
N HIS A 10 -3.65 -21.37 9.80
CA HIS A 10 -4.70 -20.48 9.28
C HIS A 10 -5.97 -20.57 10.11
N HIS A 11 -6.37 -21.78 10.48
CA HIS A 11 -7.57 -21.99 11.31
C HIS A 11 -7.40 -21.38 12.70
N ALA A 12 -6.28 -21.64 13.36
CA ALA A 12 -5.98 -21.07 14.68
C ALA A 12 -5.96 -19.53 14.65
N ILE A 13 -5.42 -18.91 13.57
CA ILE A 13 -5.43 -17.45 13.37
C ILE A 13 -6.85 -16.95 13.12
N THR A 14 -7.64 -17.64 12.30
CA THR A 14 -9.04 -17.27 12.05
C THR A 14 -9.86 -17.22 13.35
N LEU A 15 -9.58 -18.14 14.29
CA LEU A 15 -10.20 -18.18 15.61
C LEU A 15 -9.55 -17.23 16.63
N ASN A 16 -8.52 -16.48 16.23
CA ASN A 16 -7.70 -15.65 17.11
C ASN A 16 -7.19 -16.41 18.36
N ASN A 17 -6.84 -17.70 18.18
CA ASN A 17 -6.40 -18.57 19.26
C ASN A 17 -4.87 -18.58 19.38
N GLU A 18 -4.36 -17.67 20.22
CA GLU A 18 -2.92 -17.48 20.44
C GLU A 18 -2.23 -18.75 20.96
N GLU A 19 -2.86 -19.46 21.89
CA GLU A 19 -2.30 -20.69 22.48
C GLU A 19 -2.19 -21.81 21.43
N ALA A 20 -3.20 -21.96 20.56
CA ALA A 20 -3.13 -22.91 19.47
C ALA A 20 -2.02 -22.56 18.47
N VAL A 21 -1.84 -21.26 18.14
CA VAL A 21 -0.75 -20.82 17.26
C VAL A 21 0.60 -21.10 17.90
N LYS A 22 0.80 -20.79 19.20
CA LYS A 22 2.02 -21.11 19.95
C LYS A 22 2.32 -22.62 19.93
N PHE A 23 1.31 -23.42 20.27
CA PHE A 23 1.43 -24.89 20.29
C PHE A 23 1.85 -25.44 18.94
N LEU A 24 1.18 -25.01 17.86
CA LEU A 24 1.48 -25.45 16.50
C LEU A 24 2.91 -25.06 16.08
N LEU A 25 3.32 -23.84 16.36
CA LEU A 25 4.68 -23.35 16.04
C LEU A 25 5.74 -24.11 16.86
N LEU A 26 5.50 -24.43 18.12
CA LEU A 26 6.39 -25.24 18.96
C LEU A 26 6.55 -26.66 18.42
N ASN A 27 5.50 -27.20 17.81
CA ASN A 27 5.51 -28.52 17.15
C ASN A 27 5.90 -28.46 15.67
N ASN A 28 6.67 -27.45 15.26
CA ASN A 28 7.24 -27.30 13.93
C ASN A 28 6.22 -27.17 12.79
N ALA A 29 5.01 -26.66 13.04
CA ALA A 29 4.11 -26.30 11.96
C ALA A 29 4.77 -25.28 11.03
N ASN A 30 4.69 -25.53 9.71
CA ASN A 30 5.28 -24.63 8.71
C ASN A 30 4.52 -23.30 8.64
N PRO A 31 5.14 -22.15 8.98
CA PRO A 31 4.47 -20.84 8.97
C PRO A 31 4.27 -20.25 7.57
N ASN A 32 4.80 -20.91 6.53
CA ASN A 32 4.78 -20.40 5.16
C ASN A 32 3.81 -21.17 4.22
N LEU A 33 3.05 -22.11 4.74
CA LEU A 33 2.04 -22.78 3.94
C LEU A 33 1.00 -21.77 3.45
N ALA A 34 0.76 -21.76 2.16
CA ALA A 34 -0.27 -20.93 1.56
C ALA A 34 -1.64 -21.64 1.60
N ASN A 35 -2.70 -20.88 1.74
CA ASN A 35 -4.08 -21.35 1.51
C ASN A 35 -4.45 -21.29 0.02
N ALA A 36 -5.73 -21.53 -0.31
CA ALA A 36 -6.24 -21.50 -1.69
C ALA A 36 -6.13 -20.12 -2.39
N ARG A 37 -5.89 -19.03 -1.64
CA ARG A 37 -5.64 -17.68 -2.16
C ARG A 37 -4.15 -17.30 -2.16
N GLY A 38 -3.27 -18.28 -2.00
CA GLY A 38 -1.84 -18.00 -1.88
C GLY A 38 -1.44 -17.33 -0.55
N SER A 39 -2.40 -17.02 0.33
CA SER A 39 -2.13 -16.30 1.58
C SER A 39 -1.48 -17.23 2.61
N THR A 40 -0.37 -16.78 3.19
CA THR A 40 0.28 -17.45 4.32
C THR A 40 -0.40 -17.08 5.65
N PRO A 41 -0.11 -17.79 6.76
CA PRO A 41 -0.56 -17.39 8.09
C PRO A 41 -0.26 -15.92 8.44
N LEU A 42 0.90 -15.38 8.00
CA LEU A 42 1.25 -13.98 8.26
C LEU A 42 0.34 -13.00 7.49
N HIS A 43 -0.01 -13.30 6.24
CA HIS A 43 -0.99 -12.50 5.49
C HIS A 43 -2.33 -12.44 6.24
N LEU A 44 -2.82 -13.60 6.68
CA LEU A 44 -4.10 -13.69 7.38
C LEU A 44 -4.08 -12.96 8.74
N ALA A 45 -2.99 -13.07 9.51
CA ALA A 45 -2.83 -12.34 10.77
C ALA A 45 -2.84 -10.82 10.54
N THR A 46 -2.20 -10.37 9.46
CA THR A 46 -2.16 -8.95 9.07
C THR A 46 -3.51 -8.46 8.55
N GLU A 47 -4.17 -9.23 7.66
CA GLU A 47 -5.50 -8.93 7.13
C GLU A 47 -6.52 -8.72 8.25
N LYS A 48 -6.40 -9.50 9.33
CA LYS A 48 -7.30 -9.48 10.51
C LYS A 48 -6.84 -8.55 11.64
N HIS A 49 -5.81 -7.75 11.45
CA HIS A 49 -5.25 -6.85 12.48
C HIS A 49 -4.77 -7.56 13.77
N LEU A 50 -4.35 -8.81 13.67
CA LEU A 50 -3.95 -9.64 14.80
C LEU A 50 -2.45 -9.50 15.08
N LYS A 51 -2.03 -8.31 15.56
CA LYS A 51 -0.62 -8.02 15.85
C LYS A 51 0.06 -9.06 16.73
N PRO A 52 -0.52 -9.54 17.85
CA PRO A 52 0.12 -10.57 18.68
C PRO A 52 0.43 -11.85 17.89
N LEU A 53 -0.48 -12.29 17.01
CA LEU A 53 -0.27 -13.48 16.19
C LEU A 53 0.78 -13.24 15.09
N ALA A 54 0.82 -12.04 14.51
CA ALA A 54 1.90 -11.66 13.59
C ALA A 54 3.26 -11.67 14.30
N GLU A 55 3.35 -11.17 15.54
CA GLU A 55 4.57 -11.23 16.36
C GLU A 55 5.02 -12.67 16.63
N LEU A 56 4.08 -13.56 16.97
CA LEU A 56 4.36 -14.99 17.18
C LEU A 56 4.91 -15.65 15.91
N LEU A 57 4.28 -15.41 14.76
CA LEU A 57 4.74 -15.94 13.49
C LEU A 57 6.14 -15.42 13.16
N LEU A 58 6.38 -14.12 13.34
CA LEU A 58 7.67 -13.47 13.08
C LEU A 58 8.76 -13.78 14.13
N SER A 59 8.41 -14.43 15.25
CA SER A 59 9.41 -14.97 16.17
C SER A 59 10.15 -16.17 15.59
N ARG A 60 9.59 -16.83 14.57
CA ARG A 60 10.20 -17.95 13.85
C ARG A 60 11.05 -17.43 12.71
N ARG A 61 12.36 -17.71 12.75
CA ARG A 61 13.30 -17.33 11.67
C ARG A 61 12.96 -17.91 10.30
N SER A 62 12.19 -19.00 10.27
CA SER A 62 11.74 -19.63 9.03
C SER A 62 10.56 -18.91 8.37
N THR A 63 9.92 -17.94 9.02
CA THR A 63 8.80 -17.20 8.45
C THR A 63 9.28 -16.30 7.32
N ASN A 64 8.73 -16.53 6.10
CA ASN A 64 9.00 -15.67 4.96
C ASN A 64 8.15 -14.41 5.05
N ILE A 65 8.73 -13.33 5.53
CA ILE A 65 8.06 -12.04 5.72
C ILE A 65 7.63 -11.39 4.40
N ASN A 66 8.33 -11.71 3.29
CA ASN A 66 8.09 -11.17 1.97
C ASN A 66 7.35 -12.17 1.05
N ALA A 67 6.70 -13.19 1.63
CA ALA A 67 5.84 -14.07 0.86
C ALA A 67 4.76 -13.27 0.14
N LYS A 68 4.42 -13.70 -1.08
CA LYS A 68 3.39 -13.08 -1.92
C LYS A 68 2.20 -14.00 -2.05
N ASP A 69 0.99 -13.46 -1.93
CA ASP A 69 -0.25 -14.14 -2.24
C ASP A 69 -0.55 -14.16 -3.76
N GLU A 70 -1.75 -14.60 -4.17
CA GLU A 70 -2.13 -14.65 -5.59
C GLU A 70 -2.16 -13.28 -6.26
N ASP A 71 -2.50 -12.21 -5.53
CA ASP A 71 -2.44 -10.82 -6.00
C ASP A 71 -1.03 -10.24 -5.96
N GLN A 72 -0.03 -11.06 -5.60
CA GLN A 72 1.35 -10.67 -5.34
C GLN A 72 1.49 -9.68 -4.18
N TYR A 73 0.51 -9.61 -3.29
CA TYR A 73 0.59 -8.83 -2.06
C TYR A 73 1.50 -9.51 -1.05
N THR A 74 2.33 -8.72 -0.38
CA THR A 74 3.02 -9.13 0.84
C THR A 74 2.19 -8.74 2.06
N ALA A 75 2.55 -9.23 3.25
CA ALA A 75 1.94 -8.78 4.49
C ALA A 75 2.04 -7.25 4.68
N LEU A 76 3.11 -6.61 4.17
CA LEU A 76 3.26 -5.15 4.24
C LEU A 76 2.22 -4.41 3.37
N HIS A 77 1.83 -4.95 2.21
CA HIS A 77 0.75 -4.40 1.39
C HIS A 77 -0.59 -4.49 2.12
N TRP A 78 -0.88 -5.62 2.77
CA TRP A 78 -2.09 -5.78 3.58
C TRP A 78 -2.13 -4.81 4.77
N ALA A 79 -1.02 -4.65 5.50
CA ALA A 79 -0.92 -3.68 6.59
C ALA A 79 -1.15 -2.24 6.08
N ALA A 80 -0.61 -1.93 4.89
CA ALA A 80 -0.76 -0.63 4.25
C ALA A 80 -2.21 -0.37 3.79
N GLN A 81 -2.88 -1.37 3.22
CA GLN A 81 -4.30 -1.28 2.85
C GLN A 81 -5.19 -1.00 4.06
N ASN A 82 -4.95 -1.75 5.13
CA ASN A 82 -5.74 -1.71 6.36
C ASN A 82 -5.46 -0.48 7.24
N GLY A 83 -4.39 0.28 6.96
CA GLY A 83 -3.98 1.40 7.80
C GLY A 83 -3.39 0.98 9.15
N ASP A 84 -2.93 -0.27 9.27
CA ASP A 84 -2.40 -0.80 10.52
C ASP A 84 -0.95 -0.33 10.74
N GLU A 85 -0.81 0.81 11.38
CA GLU A 85 0.49 1.40 11.73
C GLU A 85 1.32 0.45 12.60
N ALA A 86 0.69 -0.25 13.55
CA ALA A 86 1.39 -1.10 14.49
C ALA A 86 1.99 -2.35 13.81
N ILE A 87 1.23 -2.99 12.91
CA ILE A 87 1.72 -4.13 12.12
C ILE A 87 2.71 -3.65 11.06
N THR A 88 2.50 -2.47 10.44
CA THR A 88 3.47 -1.88 9.50
C THR A 88 4.84 -1.71 10.17
N ARG A 89 4.89 -1.11 11.36
CA ARG A 89 6.14 -0.96 12.13
C ARG A 89 6.75 -2.32 12.45
N LEU A 90 5.96 -3.27 12.94
CA LEU A 90 6.42 -4.62 13.26
C LEU A 90 7.08 -5.29 12.05
N LEU A 91 6.43 -5.27 10.89
CA LEU A 91 6.95 -5.89 9.66
C LEU A 91 8.27 -5.26 9.24
N LEU A 92 8.35 -3.92 9.24
CA LEU A 92 9.57 -3.20 8.89
C LEU A 92 10.71 -3.44 9.89
N ASP A 93 10.42 -3.50 11.20
CA ASP A 93 11.39 -3.83 12.25
C ASP A 93 11.94 -5.26 12.11
N ARG A 94 11.17 -6.15 11.45
CA ARG A 94 11.58 -7.55 11.17
C ARG A 94 12.16 -7.73 9.77
N GLY A 95 12.39 -6.64 9.03
CA GLY A 95 13.11 -6.64 7.75
C GLY A 95 12.20 -6.90 6.53
N ALA A 96 10.92 -6.56 6.60
CA ALA A 96 10.07 -6.58 5.41
C ALA A 96 10.63 -5.66 4.32
N ALA A 97 10.63 -6.13 3.07
CA ALA A 97 11.09 -5.36 1.92
C ALA A 97 10.14 -4.21 1.63
N ILE A 98 10.53 -3.00 2.01
CA ILE A 98 9.68 -1.79 2.01
C ILE A 98 9.20 -1.39 0.61
N ASN A 99 10.01 -1.66 -0.43
CA ASN A 99 9.73 -1.30 -1.82
C ASN A 99 9.32 -2.51 -2.67
N GLU A 100 8.97 -3.63 -2.05
CA GLU A 100 8.43 -4.79 -2.78
C GLU A 100 7.14 -4.38 -3.51
N THR A 101 6.94 -4.93 -4.71
CA THR A 101 5.79 -4.59 -5.54
C THR A 101 4.80 -5.74 -5.67
N ASP A 102 3.53 -5.40 -5.78
CA ASP A 102 2.44 -6.32 -6.12
C ASP A 102 2.38 -6.62 -7.63
N GLY A 103 1.36 -7.36 -8.07
CA GLY A 103 1.14 -7.72 -9.48
C GLY A 103 0.84 -6.53 -10.41
N GLN A 104 0.60 -5.34 -9.86
CA GLN A 104 0.41 -4.08 -10.61
C GLN A 104 1.61 -3.13 -10.51
N GLY A 105 2.73 -3.59 -9.95
CA GLY A 105 3.90 -2.76 -9.71
C GLY A 105 3.75 -1.77 -8.56
N ARG A 106 2.71 -1.90 -7.71
CA ARG A 106 2.46 -0.99 -6.60
C ARG A 106 3.21 -1.46 -5.35
N THR A 107 3.87 -0.54 -4.67
CA THR A 107 4.45 -0.76 -3.34
C THR A 107 3.42 -0.56 -2.23
N ALA A 108 3.75 -0.91 -1.00
CA ALA A 108 2.92 -0.61 0.17
C ALA A 108 2.59 0.89 0.28
N ALA A 109 3.49 1.80 -0.14
CA ALA A 109 3.23 3.24 -0.18
C ALA A 109 2.13 3.60 -1.19
N HIS A 110 2.09 2.97 -2.36
CA HIS A 110 1.02 3.15 -3.34
C HIS A 110 -0.33 2.72 -2.73
N VAL A 111 -0.36 1.53 -2.12
CA VAL A 111 -1.58 0.99 -1.51
C VAL A 111 -2.07 1.89 -0.39
N ALA A 112 -1.17 2.35 0.50
CA ALA A 112 -1.52 3.30 1.57
C ALA A 112 -2.08 4.63 1.01
N CYS A 113 -1.48 5.15 -0.08
CA CYS A 113 -1.97 6.36 -0.76
C CYS A 113 -3.35 6.17 -1.38
N GLN A 114 -3.62 5.00 -1.97
CA GLN A 114 -4.91 4.68 -2.55
C GLN A 114 -6.02 4.63 -1.49
N HIS A 115 -5.70 4.15 -0.29
CA HIS A 115 -6.66 3.96 0.81
C HIS A 115 -6.65 5.09 1.86
N GLY A 116 -5.86 6.16 1.65
CA GLY A 116 -5.84 7.31 2.54
C GLY A 116 -5.16 7.09 3.90
N GLN A 117 -4.25 6.13 3.98
CA GLN A 117 -3.64 5.69 5.23
C GLN A 117 -2.45 6.58 5.62
N GLU A 118 -2.72 7.80 6.07
CA GLU A 118 -1.71 8.82 6.34
C GLU A 118 -0.67 8.37 7.38
N ASN A 119 -1.09 7.71 8.47
CA ASN A 119 -0.17 7.24 9.50
C ASN A 119 0.79 6.19 8.96
N VAL A 120 0.31 5.27 8.11
CA VAL A 120 1.16 4.27 7.46
C VAL A 120 2.15 4.95 6.50
N ILE A 121 1.73 5.95 5.73
CA ILE A 121 2.64 6.73 4.87
C ILE A 121 3.74 7.38 5.71
N ARG A 122 3.43 7.98 6.85
CA ARG A 122 4.43 8.56 7.75
C ARG A 122 5.46 7.52 8.22
N VAL A 123 5.00 6.33 8.57
CA VAL A 123 5.89 5.22 8.95
C VAL A 123 6.76 4.80 7.76
N LEU A 124 6.17 4.54 6.60
CA LEU A 124 6.90 4.11 5.40
C LEU A 124 7.98 5.15 5.00
N LEU A 125 7.63 6.44 4.98
CA LEU A 125 8.60 7.50 4.67
C LEU A 125 9.74 7.57 5.70
N SER A 126 9.44 7.44 6.99
CA SER A 126 10.46 7.44 8.05
C SER A 126 11.42 6.25 7.96
N ARG A 127 11.04 5.20 7.23
CA ARG A 127 11.84 3.99 7.00
C ARG A 127 12.43 3.91 5.58
N GLY A 128 12.38 5.01 4.81
CA GLY A 128 13.01 5.13 3.51
C GLY A 128 12.25 4.53 2.33
N ALA A 129 10.91 4.47 2.39
CA ALA A 129 10.12 4.08 1.23
C ALA A 129 10.39 5.01 0.04
N ASP A 130 10.65 4.43 -1.13
CA ASP A 130 10.82 5.19 -2.37
C ASP A 130 9.47 5.45 -3.04
N VAL A 131 8.99 6.68 -2.92
CA VAL A 131 7.71 7.13 -3.48
C VAL A 131 7.77 7.47 -4.98
N ARG A 132 8.98 7.39 -5.59
CA ARG A 132 9.18 7.63 -7.03
C ARG A 132 8.97 6.37 -7.86
N ILE A 133 8.84 5.21 -7.23
CA ILE A 133 8.54 3.95 -7.92
C ILE A 133 7.23 4.14 -8.67
N LYS A 134 7.22 3.65 -9.92
CA LYS A 134 6.08 3.72 -10.81
C LYS A 134 5.41 2.34 -10.87
N GLY A 135 4.14 2.31 -10.59
CA GLY A 135 3.29 1.15 -10.82
C GLY A 135 2.81 1.05 -12.27
N ARG A 136 1.77 0.27 -12.50
CA ARG A 136 1.14 0.15 -13.82
C ARG A 136 0.82 1.53 -14.39
N ASP A 137 0.99 1.68 -15.70
CA ASP A 137 0.74 2.91 -16.44
C ASP A 137 1.49 4.14 -15.89
N ASN A 138 2.66 3.91 -15.28
CA ASN A 138 3.50 4.92 -14.64
C ASN A 138 2.82 5.68 -13.48
N TRP A 139 1.78 5.12 -12.87
CA TRP A 139 1.18 5.72 -11.70
C TRP A 139 2.14 5.70 -10.51
N THR A 140 2.34 6.84 -9.88
CA THR A 140 3.08 6.94 -8.61
C THR A 140 2.13 7.03 -7.42
N ALA A 141 2.66 6.91 -6.23
CA ALA A 141 1.90 7.10 -4.98
C ALA A 141 1.19 8.48 -4.96
N LEU A 142 1.82 9.53 -5.50
CA LEU A 142 1.22 10.87 -5.59
C LEU A 142 0.01 10.93 -6.54
N HIS A 143 0.05 10.21 -7.66
CA HIS A 143 -1.10 10.10 -8.58
C HIS A 143 -2.31 9.49 -7.87
N LEU A 144 -2.10 8.40 -7.11
CA LEU A 144 -3.17 7.74 -6.35
C LEU A 144 -3.75 8.65 -5.26
N ALA A 145 -2.89 9.31 -4.49
CA ALA A 145 -3.31 10.25 -3.45
C ALA A 145 -4.11 11.43 -4.02
N ALA A 146 -3.68 11.97 -5.18
CA ALA A 146 -4.36 13.06 -5.86
C ALA A 146 -5.72 12.64 -6.43
N TRP A 147 -5.78 11.46 -7.07
CA TRP A 147 -7.01 10.89 -7.60
C TRP A 147 -8.07 10.66 -6.52
N GLN A 148 -7.66 10.18 -5.34
CA GLN A 148 -8.56 9.88 -4.23
C GLN A 148 -8.88 11.11 -3.35
N GLY A 149 -8.15 12.22 -3.51
CA GLY A 149 -8.41 13.43 -2.74
C GLY A 149 -7.76 13.47 -1.36
N HIS A 150 -6.72 12.66 -1.11
CA HIS A 150 -6.06 12.55 0.20
C HIS A 150 -5.08 13.69 0.45
N LEU A 151 -5.61 14.86 0.83
CA LEU A 151 -4.89 16.12 0.98
C LEU A 151 -3.65 16.02 1.90
N GLY A 152 -3.79 15.35 3.06
CA GLY A 152 -2.68 15.18 4.01
C GLY A 152 -1.53 14.40 3.40
N ILE A 153 -1.85 13.32 2.69
CA ILE A 153 -0.85 12.47 2.01
C ILE A 153 -0.15 13.23 0.88
N VAL A 154 -0.91 13.98 0.05
CA VAL A 154 -0.32 14.81 -1.02
C VAL A 154 0.73 15.78 -0.44
N LYS A 155 0.39 16.48 0.65
CA LYS A 155 1.34 17.37 1.33
C LYS A 155 2.58 16.64 1.83
N LEU A 156 2.42 15.45 2.43
CA LEU A 156 3.52 14.64 2.92
C LEU A 156 4.47 14.22 1.78
N LEU A 157 3.91 13.68 0.70
CA LEU A 157 4.68 13.17 -0.43
C LEU A 157 5.52 14.26 -1.10
N VAL A 158 4.93 15.43 -1.36
CA VAL A 158 5.64 16.52 -2.04
C VAL A 158 6.64 17.20 -1.10
N LYS A 159 6.24 17.54 0.14
CA LYS A 159 7.08 18.32 1.05
C LYS A 159 8.19 17.51 1.73
N GLN A 160 7.93 16.25 2.05
CA GLN A 160 8.85 15.45 2.86
C GLN A 160 9.58 14.35 2.06
N ALA A 161 8.95 13.85 1.00
CA ALA A 161 9.48 12.74 0.22
C ALA A 161 9.98 13.15 -1.17
N ALA A 162 9.97 14.44 -1.50
CA ALA A 162 10.38 14.99 -2.81
C ALA A 162 9.72 14.25 -4.00
N ALA A 163 8.45 13.87 -3.85
CA ALA A 163 7.69 13.30 -4.95
C ALA A 163 7.60 14.33 -6.10
N ASP A 164 7.76 13.85 -7.32
CA ASP A 164 7.63 14.69 -8.51
C ASP A 164 6.16 15.14 -8.68
N VAL A 165 5.93 16.44 -8.46
CA VAL A 165 4.60 17.05 -8.50
C VAL A 165 4.01 17.04 -9.92
N ASP A 166 4.88 17.02 -10.95
CA ASP A 166 4.53 17.04 -12.37
C ASP A 166 4.81 15.71 -13.07
N GLY A 167 5.11 14.65 -12.31
CA GLY A 167 5.28 13.31 -12.84
C GLY A 167 4.09 12.93 -13.73
N GLN A 168 4.36 12.27 -14.87
CA GLN A 168 3.33 11.92 -15.84
C GLN A 168 3.10 10.40 -15.87
N THR A 169 1.84 10.02 -15.94
CA THR A 169 1.39 8.66 -16.29
C THR A 169 1.65 8.38 -17.77
N THR A 170 1.39 7.14 -18.22
CA THR A 170 1.59 6.75 -19.62
C THR A 170 0.72 7.57 -20.59
N ASP A 171 -0.46 8.01 -20.16
CA ASP A 171 -1.35 8.89 -20.93
C ASP A 171 -1.05 10.39 -20.72
N GLY A 172 0.11 10.71 -20.14
CA GLY A 172 0.60 12.09 -19.98
C GLY A 172 -0.09 12.87 -18.85
N ARG A 173 -0.88 12.24 -18.02
CA ARG A 173 -1.62 12.90 -16.94
C ARG A 173 -0.73 13.11 -15.72
N THR A 174 -0.73 14.33 -15.19
CA THR A 174 -0.08 14.66 -13.91
C THR A 174 -1.05 14.43 -12.73
N PRO A 175 -0.56 14.42 -11.47
CA PRO A 175 -1.43 14.41 -10.29
C PRO A 175 -2.50 15.50 -10.33
N LEU A 176 -2.17 16.70 -10.88
CA LEU A 176 -3.12 17.79 -11.03
C LEU A 176 -4.24 17.48 -12.03
N HIS A 177 -3.94 16.82 -13.17
CA HIS A 177 -4.97 16.34 -14.10
C HIS A 177 -5.94 15.39 -13.40
N LEU A 178 -5.41 14.46 -12.60
CA LEU A 178 -6.23 13.45 -11.90
C LEU A 178 -7.11 14.08 -10.82
N ALA A 179 -6.56 15.01 -10.05
CA ALA A 179 -7.32 15.79 -9.06
C ALA A 179 -8.44 16.61 -9.74
N SER A 180 -8.14 17.25 -10.87
CA SER A 180 -9.10 18.03 -11.67
C SER A 180 -10.22 17.13 -12.20
N LYS A 181 -9.88 15.98 -12.78
CA LYS A 181 -10.86 15.01 -13.31
C LYS A 181 -11.85 14.51 -12.25
N ARG A 182 -11.41 14.43 -11.00
CA ARG A 182 -12.22 13.94 -9.87
C ARG A 182 -12.87 15.04 -9.04
N GLY A 183 -12.72 16.31 -9.44
CA GLY A 183 -13.24 17.45 -8.68
C GLY A 183 -12.60 17.62 -7.30
N GLN A 184 -11.38 17.15 -7.13
CA GLN A 184 -10.68 17.22 -5.84
C GLN A 184 -10.06 18.63 -5.66
N TYR A 185 -10.90 19.66 -5.59
CA TYR A 185 -10.49 21.06 -5.63
C TYR A 185 -9.46 21.43 -4.53
N ARG A 186 -9.56 20.85 -3.33
CA ARG A 186 -8.58 21.09 -2.25
C ARG A 186 -7.21 20.53 -2.59
N VAL A 187 -7.17 19.35 -3.21
CA VAL A 187 -5.93 18.73 -3.67
C VAL A 187 -5.36 19.49 -4.85
N ALA A 188 -6.20 19.84 -5.85
CA ALA A 188 -5.76 20.63 -7.00
C ALA A 188 -5.13 21.96 -6.56
N ARG A 189 -5.78 22.70 -5.64
CA ARG A 189 -5.25 23.92 -5.06
C ARG A 189 -3.88 23.72 -4.40
N ILE A 190 -3.75 22.69 -3.57
CA ILE A 190 -2.47 22.41 -2.88
C ILE A 190 -1.38 22.01 -3.87
N LEU A 191 -1.69 21.20 -4.90
CA LEU A 191 -0.71 20.86 -5.93
C LEU A 191 -0.18 22.12 -6.63
N ILE A 192 -1.05 23.09 -6.97
CA ILE A 192 -0.66 24.37 -7.57
C ILE A 192 0.20 25.17 -6.56
N GLU A 193 -0.19 25.28 -5.30
CA GLU A 193 0.61 25.92 -4.25
C GLU A 193 1.97 25.27 -4.03
N LEU A 194 2.10 23.97 -4.34
CA LEU A 194 3.34 23.19 -4.28
C LEU A 194 4.14 23.21 -5.58
N GLY A 195 3.73 24.02 -6.57
CA GLY A 195 4.46 24.29 -7.79
C GLY A 195 4.07 23.40 -8.99
N ALA A 196 2.92 22.72 -8.95
CA ALA A 196 2.44 21.96 -10.11
C ALA A 196 2.25 22.88 -11.33
N ASN A 197 2.77 22.45 -12.48
CA ASN A 197 2.64 23.18 -13.73
C ASN A 197 1.24 22.95 -14.34
N ILE A 198 0.43 24.01 -14.38
CA ILE A 198 -0.94 24.01 -14.87
C ILE A 198 -1.07 23.88 -16.41
N HIS A 199 0.05 23.99 -17.13
CA HIS A 199 0.08 24.00 -18.59
C HIS A 199 0.52 22.68 -19.23
N ILE A 200 0.86 21.68 -18.44
CA ILE A 200 1.24 20.36 -18.97
C ILE A 200 0.05 19.77 -19.73
N LEU A 201 0.35 19.21 -20.90
CA LEU A 201 -0.64 18.55 -21.74
C LEU A 201 -0.60 17.03 -21.53
N SER A 202 -1.75 16.41 -21.45
CA SER A 202 -1.89 14.96 -21.58
C SER A 202 -1.66 14.53 -23.04
N VAL A 203 -1.64 13.21 -23.31
CA VAL A 203 -1.57 12.68 -24.68
C VAL A 203 -2.75 13.15 -25.54
N GLU A 204 -3.91 13.41 -24.92
CA GLU A 204 -5.11 13.96 -25.56
C GLU A 204 -5.04 15.49 -25.75
N LEU A 205 -3.87 16.11 -25.51
CA LEU A 205 -3.64 17.57 -25.56
C LEU A 205 -4.49 18.39 -24.59
N ASN A 206 -4.97 17.77 -23.51
CA ASN A 206 -5.73 18.44 -22.46
C ASN A 206 -4.82 18.93 -21.34
N THR A 207 -5.02 20.17 -20.88
CA THR A 207 -4.49 20.67 -19.61
C THR A 207 -5.37 20.20 -18.46
N PRO A 208 -4.94 20.30 -17.17
CA PRO A 208 -5.80 20.04 -16.02
C PRO A 208 -7.12 20.85 -16.05
N LEU A 209 -7.09 22.09 -16.56
CA LEU A 209 -8.28 22.93 -16.68
C LEU A 209 -9.27 22.41 -17.74
N HIS A 210 -8.76 21.94 -18.89
CA HIS A 210 -9.62 21.30 -19.89
C HIS A 210 -10.32 20.08 -19.31
N VAL A 211 -9.59 19.24 -18.57
CA VAL A 211 -10.15 18.04 -17.92
C VAL A 211 -11.19 18.40 -16.87
N ALA A 212 -10.96 19.46 -16.07
CA ALA A 212 -11.96 19.94 -15.09
C ALA A 212 -13.24 20.40 -15.78
N ALA A 213 -13.12 21.22 -16.84
CA ALA A 213 -14.26 21.71 -17.61
C ALA A 213 -15.06 20.57 -18.28
N GLU A 214 -14.38 19.59 -18.88
CA GLU A 214 -14.99 18.42 -19.52
C GLU A 214 -15.80 17.58 -18.51
N THR A 215 -15.34 17.49 -17.26
CA THR A 215 -16.00 16.70 -16.22
C THR A 215 -16.98 17.52 -15.36
N GLY A 216 -17.17 18.79 -15.66
CA GLY A 216 -18.13 19.67 -14.98
C GLY A 216 -17.68 20.16 -13.59
N HIS A 217 -16.40 20.32 -13.39
CA HIS A 217 -15.80 20.76 -12.13
C HIS A 217 -15.24 22.18 -12.17
#